data_c3837fa7c78493f6ccec010dc151d929
#
_entry.id   c3837fa7c78493f6ccec010dc151d929
#
_cell.length_a   1.000
_cell.length_b   1.000
_cell.length_c   1.000
_cell.angle_alpha   90.00
_cell.angle_beta   90.00
_cell.angle_gamma   90.00
#
_symmetry.space_group_name_H-M   'P 1'
#
loop_
_entity.id
_entity.type
_entity.pdbx_description
1 polymer ?
#
loop_
_entity_poly.entity_id
_entity_poly.type
_entity_poly.pdbx_seq_one_letter_code
_entity_poly.pdbx_strand_id
1 'polypeptide(L)'
;MKCSEITYKKVSELVLLPENPRTITKNDFERLVDSIKINGFWKHRPLAVMERDGKLVVLAGNQRLKAARKLKLADVPVIFYSELTPDEEKDIILRDNINNGDWDCNALQMDEFWKDVDFGFIGLDFPSDDEKSGKGKKKAAKEAEETEADQST
;
A
#
# COMPACT_ATOMS: atom_id res chain seq x y z
N MET A 1 -2.68 5.81 -21.32
CA MET A 1 -3.29 5.10 -20.17
C MET A 1 -4.73 4.78 -20.47
N LYS A 2 -5.10 3.52 -20.37
CA LYS A 2 -6.49 3.06 -20.50
C LYS A 2 -6.89 2.29 -19.25
N CYS A 3 -8.13 2.43 -18.83
CA CYS A 3 -8.70 1.79 -17.66
C CYS A 3 -9.95 1.01 -18.06
N SER A 4 -10.06 -0.23 -17.61
CA SER A 4 -11.23 -1.07 -17.84
C SER A 4 -12.40 -0.71 -16.91
N GLU A 5 -13.56 -1.30 -17.18
CA GLU A 5 -14.62 -1.38 -16.17
C GLU A 5 -14.20 -2.30 -15.02
N ILE A 6 -14.95 -2.24 -13.90
CA ILE A 6 -14.71 -3.13 -12.77
C ILE A 6 -15.05 -4.57 -13.15
N THR A 7 -14.07 -5.45 -12.98
CA THR A 7 -14.23 -6.89 -13.16
C THR A 7 -13.78 -7.64 -11.92
N TYR A 8 -14.10 -8.91 -11.81
CA TYR A 8 -13.63 -9.76 -10.71
C TYR A 8 -12.52 -10.69 -11.20
N LYS A 9 -11.46 -10.80 -10.42
CA LYS A 9 -10.37 -11.74 -10.64
C LYS A 9 -10.14 -12.59 -9.42
N LYS A 10 -9.70 -13.83 -9.65
CA LYS A 10 -9.32 -14.73 -8.57
C LYS A 10 -8.11 -14.17 -7.81
N VAL A 11 -8.18 -14.19 -6.49
CA VAL A 11 -7.08 -13.73 -5.63
C VAL A 11 -5.77 -14.46 -5.94
N SER A 12 -5.86 -15.74 -6.32
CA SER A 12 -4.71 -16.57 -6.70
C SER A 12 -3.99 -16.12 -7.97
N GLU A 13 -4.66 -15.39 -8.85
CA GLU A 13 -4.10 -14.87 -10.11
C GLU A 13 -3.36 -13.54 -9.94
N LEU A 14 -3.52 -12.87 -8.80
CA LEU A 14 -2.96 -11.56 -8.53
C LEU A 14 -1.63 -11.65 -7.80
N VAL A 15 -0.69 -10.80 -8.19
CA VAL A 15 0.66 -10.71 -7.63
C VAL A 15 0.84 -9.38 -6.92
N LEU A 16 1.43 -9.40 -5.73
CA LEU A 16 1.81 -8.19 -5.00
C LEU A 16 2.86 -7.41 -5.78
N LEU A 17 2.80 -6.08 -5.70
CA LEU A 17 3.82 -5.21 -6.28
C LEU A 17 5.17 -5.42 -5.58
N PRO A 18 6.23 -5.86 -6.31
CA PRO A 18 7.55 -6.09 -5.71
C PRO A 18 8.17 -4.83 -5.11
N GLU A 19 7.98 -3.68 -5.78
CA GLU A 19 8.53 -2.38 -5.40
C GLU A 19 7.58 -1.56 -4.50
N ASN A 20 6.63 -2.20 -3.81
CA ASN A 20 5.64 -1.48 -3.01
C ASN A 20 6.30 -0.70 -1.86
N PRO A 21 6.26 0.66 -1.90
CA PRO A 21 6.92 1.50 -0.90
C PRO A 21 6.11 1.65 0.39
N ARG A 22 4.87 1.17 0.40
CA ARG A 22 3.97 1.33 1.53
C ARG A 22 4.16 0.25 2.57
N THR A 23 4.22 0.67 3.81
CA THR A 23 4.20 -0.19 4.98
C THR A 23 2.94 0.01 5.80
N ILE A 24 2.54 -1.00 6.54
CA ILE A 24 1.39 -0.97 7.44
C ILE A 24 1.76 -1.67 8.75
N THR A 25 1.31 -1.15 9.88
CA THR A 25 1.51 -1.81 11.17
C THR A 25 0.67 -3.09 11.25
N LYS A 26 1.09 -4.02 12.11
CA LYS A 26 0.33 -5.26 12.34
C LYS A 26 -1.10 -4.97 12.81
N ASN A 27 -1.27 -4.02 13.73
CA ASN A 27 -2.58 -3.64 14.24
C ASN A 27 -3.48 -3.04 13.17
N ASP A 28 -2.95 -2.17 12.33
CA ASP A 28 -3.71 -1.59 11.21
C ASP A 28 -4.07 -2.64 10.16
N PHE A 29 -3.19 -3.59 9.92
CA PHE A 29 -3.49 -4.72 9.05
C PHE A 29 -4.61 -5.61 9.61
N GLU A 30 -4.58 -5.92 10.89
CA GLU A 30 -5.63 -6.69 11.54
C GLU A 30 -6.99 -5.96 11.51
N ARG A 31 -7.01 -4.64 11.70
CA ARG A 31 -8.21 -3.81 11.52
C ARG A 31 -8.75 -3.87 10.10
N LEU A 32 -7.86 -3.83 9.11
CA LEU A 32 -8.23 -3.97 7.70
C LEU A 32 -8.86 -5.35 7.42
N VAL A 33 -8.26 -6.41 7.93
CA VAL A 33 -8.79 -7.78 7.81
C VAL A 33 -10.18 -7.88 8.46
N ASP A 34 -10.35 -7.37 9.66
CA ASP A 34 -11.63 -7.37 10.37
C ASP A 34 -12.69 -6.56 9.64
N SER A 35 -12.33 -5.41 9.10
CA SER A 35 -13.23 -4.58 8.29
C SER A 35 -13.72 -5.32 7.05
N ILE A 36 -12.85 -5.98 6.34
CA ILE A 36 -13.21 -6.78 5.14
C ILE A 36 -14.05 -8.00 5.54
N LYS A 37 -13.72 -8.64 6.65
CA LYS A 37 -14.49 -9.78 7.18
C LYS A 37 -15.94 -9.41 7.53
N ILE A 38 -16.15 -8.24 8.11
CA ILE A 38 -17.46 -7.77 8.55
C ILE A 38 -18.27 -7.19 7.40
N ASN A 39 -17.65 -6.34 6.57
CA ASN A 39 -18.33 -5.54 5.56
C ASN A 39 -18.19 -6.09 4.13
N GLY A 40 -17.36 -7.11 3.92
CA GLY A 40 -16.97 -7.61 2.62
C GLY A 40 -15.91 -6.72 1.93
N PHE A 41 -15.41 -7.19 0.81
CA PHE A 41 -14.49 -6.43 -0.03
C PHE A 41 -15.26 -5.42 -0.87
N TRP A 42 -14.94 -4.14 -0.72
CA TRP A 42 -15.73 -3.07 -1.31
C TRP A 42 -15.53 -2.96 -2.84
N LYS A 43 -16.63 -3.10 -3.57
CA LYS A 43 -16.66 -2.97 -5.03
C LYS A 43 -16.28 -1.56 -5.51
N HIS A 44 -16.60 -0.52 -4.75
CA HIS A 44 -16.26 0.87 -5.10
C HIS A 44 -14.80 1.24 -4.84
N ARG A 45 -14.02 0.34 -4.26
CA ARG A 45 -12.56 0.47 -4.13
C ARG A 45 -11.86 -0.77 -4.69
N PRO A 46 -11.94 -0.98 -6.01
CA PRO A 46 -11.28 -2.11 -6.64
C PRO A 46 -9.76 -2.00 -6.55
N LEU A 47 -9.08 -3.11 -6.73
CA LEU A 47 -7.63 -3.13 -6.90
C LEU A 47 -7.27 -2.60 -8.29
N ALA A 48 -6.24 -1.76 -8.37
CA ALA A 48 -5.66 -1.35 -9.65
C ALA A 48 -4.61 -2.38 -10.08
N VAL A 49 -4.80 -2.96 -11.25
CA VAL A 49 -4.00 -4.08 -11.75
C VAL A 49 -3.47 -3.78 -13.15
N MET A 50 -2.24 -4.20 -13.43
CA MET A 50 -1.69 -4.23 -14.77
C MET A 50 -1.00 -5.55 -15.07
N GLU A 51 -0.87 -5.89 -16.33
CA GLU A 51 -0.04 -7.02 -16.76
C GLU A 51 1.43 -6.59 -16.85
N ARG A 52 2.29 -7.33 -16.18
CA ARG A 52 3.74 -7.17 -16.23
C ARG A 52 4.36 -8.56 -16.38
N ASP A 53 5.06 -8.79 -17.47
CA ASP A 53 5.74 -10.07 -17.75
C ASP A 53 4.80 -11.30 -17.65
N GLY A 54 3.59 -11.18 -18.17
CA GLY A 54 2.56 -12.23 -18.13
C GLY A 54 1.89 -12.44 -16.78
N LYS A 55 2.16 -11.58 -15.79
CA LYS A 55 1.57 -11.62 -14.45
C LYS A 55 0.66 -10.42 -14.20
N LEU A 56 -0.39 -10.63 -13.43
CA LEU A 56 -1.30 -9.56 -13.01
C LEU A 56 -0.79 -8.93 -11.71
N VAL A 57 -0.11 -7.80 -11.83
CA VAL A 57 0.50 -7.08 -10.69
C VAL A 57 -0.45 -6.04 -10.16
N VAL A 58 -0.65 -6.02 -8.84
CA VAL A 58 -1.47 -5.03 -8.16
C VAL A 58 -0.65 -3.76 -7.92
N LEU A 59 -0.98 -2.69 -8.62
CA LEU A 59 -0.35 -1.38 -8.46
C LEU A 59 -0.86 -0.66 -7.22
N ALA A 60 -2.15 -0.75 -6.95
CA ALA A 60 -2.80 -0.11 -5.81
C ALA A 60 -3.72 -1.10 -5.08
N GLY A 61 -3.66 -1.10 -3.76
CA GLY A 61 -4.44 -1.98 -2.91
C GLY A 61 -3.73 -3.26 -2.46
N ASN A 62 -2.40 -3.27 -2.42
CA ASN A 62 -1.61 -4.44 -2.01
C ASN A 62 -1.96 -4.95 -0.61
N GLN A 63 -2.23 -4.06 0.36
CA GLN A 63 -2.63 -4.47 1.70
C GLN A 63 -4.02 -5.13 1.70
N ARG A 64 -4.94 -4.64 0.89
CA ARG A 64 -6.26 -5.27 0.70
C ARG A 64 -6.16 -6.65 0.05
N LEU A 65 -5.22 -6.83 -0.89
CA LEU A 65 -4.95 -8.16 -1.46
C LEU A 65 -4.40 -9.13 -0.41
N LYS A 66 -3.47 -8.67 0.44
CA LYS A 66 -2.96 -9.49 1.57
C LYS A 66 -4.08 -9.87 2.54
N ALA A 67 -4.97 -8.94 2.86
CA ALA A 67 -6.13 -9.21 3.71
C ALA A 67 -7.10 -10.20 3.06
N ALA A 68 -7.37 -10.06 1.76
CA ALA A 68 -8.20 -11.00 1.01
C ALA A 68 -7.60 -12.41 1.00
N ARG A 69 -6.29 -12.54 0.87
CA ARG A 69 -5.58 -13.82 0.98
C ARG A 69 -5.71 -14.44 2.37
N LYS A 70 -5.55 -13.64 3.43
CA LYS A 70 -5.71 -14.10 4.81
C LYS A 70 -7.12 -14.60 5.09
N LEU A 71 -8.13 -13.94 4.53
CA LEU A 71 -9.55 -14.33 4.65
C LEU A 71 -9.96 -15.43 3.67
N LYS A 72 -9.04 -15.87 2.80
CA LYS A 72 -9.29 -16.90 1.78
C LYS A 72 -10.47 -16.56 0.86
N LEU A 73 -10.58 -15.29 0.47
CA LEU A 73 -11.56 -14.86 -0.52
C LEU A 73 -11.22 -15.46 -1.88
N ALA A 74 -12.26 -15.88 -2.63
CA ALA A 74 -12.07 -16.46 -3.97
C ALA A 74 -11.75 -15.37 -4.99
N ASP A 75 -12.54 -14.32 -5.04
CA ASP A 75 -12.49 -13.24 -6.01
C ASP A 75 -12.45 -11.88 -5.37
N VAL A 76 -11.86 -10.91 -6.06
CA VAL A 76 -11.86 -9.49 -5.68
C VAL A 76 -12.14 -8.61 -6.89
N PRO A 77 -12.76 -7.44 -6.69
CA PRO A 77 -12.98 -6.48 -7.77
C PRO A 77 -11.67 -5.83 -8.18
N VAL A 78 -11.43 -5.73 -9.47
CA VAL A 78 -10.22 -5.13 -10.05
C VAL A 78 -10.57 -4.18 -11.19
N ILE A 79 -9.70 -3.20 -11.41
CA ILE A 79 -9.67 -2.36 -12.60
C ILE A 79 -8.34 -2.63 -13.30
N PHE A 80 -8.40 -2.92 -14.60
CA PHE A 80 -7.20 -3.09 -15.42
C PHE A 80 -6.76 -1.79 -16.02
N TYR A 81 -5.49 -1.48 -15.82
CA TYR A 81 -4.80 -0.44 -16.57
C TYR A 81 -3.99 -1.07 -17.68
N SER A 82 -4.07 -0.50 -18.86
CA SER A 82 -3.30 -0.88 -20.04
C SER A 82 -2.64 0.33 -20.68
N GLU A 83 -1.61 0.09 -21.48
CA GLU A 83 -0.88 1.13 -22.18
C GLU A 83 -0.28 2.20 -21.25
N LEU A 84 0.20 1.76 -20.06
CA LEU A 84 0.88 2.63 -19.11
C LEU A 84 2.33 2.86 -19.53
N THR A 85 2.75 4.13 -19.48
CA THR A 85 4.17 4.46 -19.47
C THR A 85 4.76 4.16 -18.08
N PRO A 86 6.08 3.96 -17.95
CA PRO A 86 6.71 3.79 -16.62
C PRO A 86 6.39 4.90 -15.64
N ASP A 87 6.29 6.16 -16.12
CA ASP A 87 5.96 7.31 -15.27
C ASP A 87 4.50 7.29 -14.81
N GLU A 88 3.58 6.92 -15.68
CA GLU A 88 2.15 6.76 -15.32
C GLU A 88 1.95 5.63 -14.31
N GLU A 89 2.68 4.52 -14.45
CA GLU A 89 2.67 3.42 -13.50
C GLU A 89 3.10 3.88 -12.10
N LYS A 90 4.23 4.58 -12.02
CA LYS A 90 4.74 5.15 -10.76
C LYS A 90 3.76 6.15 -10.14
N ASP A 91 3.16 6.99 -10.96
CA ASP A 91 2.18 7.98 -10.52
C ASP A 91 0.95 7.32 -9.89
N ILE A 92 0.42 6.24 -10.49
CA ILE A 92 -0.69 5.48 -9.92
C ILE A 92 -0.32 4.90 -8.55
N ILE A 93 0.83 4.26 -8.43
CA ILE A 93 1.30 3.64 -7.19
C ILE A 93 1.43 4.68 -6.08
N LEU A 94 2.02 5.83 -6.37
CA LEU A 94 2.30 6.87 -5.39
C LEU A 94 1.04 7.63 -4.99
N ARG A 95 0.21 8.05 -5.94
CA ARG A 95 -0.99 8.85 -5.66
C ARG A 95 -2.06 8.08 -4.88
N ASP A 96 -2.24 6.81 -5.16
CA ASP A 96 -3.21 5.99 -4.42
C ASP A 96 -2.82 5.85 -2.93
N ASN A 97 -1.53 5.91 -2.64
CA ASN A 97 -1.02 5.68 -1.31
C ASN A 97 -0.69 6.96 -0.51
N ILE A 98 -0.81 8.13 -1.12
CA ILE A 98 -0.30 9.39 -0.55
C ILE A 98 -0.92 9.75 0.81
N ASN A 99 -2.16 9.39 1.04
CA ASN A 99 -2.92 9.73 2.25
C ASN A 99 -3.15 8.54 3.20
N ASN A 100 -2.59 7.37 2.90
CA ASN A 100 -2.98 6.13 3.56
C ASN A 100 -1.78 5.32 4.06
N GLY A 101 -1.22 5.67 5.19
CA GLY A 101 -0.18 4.90 5.86
C GLY A 101 1.20 5.55 5.84
N ASP A 102 2.15 4.86 6.40
CA ASP A 102 3.54 5.29 6.47
C ASP A 102 4.30 4.91 5.20
N TRP A 103 5.24 5.77 4.83
CA TRP A 103 6.12 5.53 3.70
C TRP A 103 7.46 4.97 4.16
N ASP A 104 7.96 3.98 3.44
CA ASP A 104 9.37 3.61 3.55
C ASP A 104 10.21 4.55 2.69
N CYS A 105 10.65 5.64 3.33
CA CYS A 105 11.45 6.67 2.65
C CYS A 105 12.78 6.13 2.12
N ASN A 106 13.36 5.14 2.78
CA ASN A 106 14.61 4.53 2.32
C ASN A 106 14.38 3.72 1.04
N ALA A 107 13.31 2.91 1.00
CA ALA A 107 12.95 2.17 -0.19
C ALA A 107 12.69 3.10 -1.38
N LEU A 108 11.98 4.22 -1.17
CA LEU A 108 11.73 5.19 -2.23
C LEU A 108 12.99 5.88 -2.75
N GLN A 109 13.94 6.21 -1.86
CA GLN A 109 15.16 6.92 -2.24
C GLN A 109 16.24 6.01 -2.82
N MET A 110 16.32 4.76 -2.40
CA MET A 110 17.39 3.83 -2.74
C MET A 110 17.04 2.85 -3.85
N ASP A 111 15.75 2.64 -4.11
CA ASP A 111 15.32 1.74 -5.18
C ASP A 111 15.48 2.42 -6.53
N GLU A 112 16.17 1.74 -7.44
CA GLU A 112 16.41 2.24 -8.81
C GLU A 112 15.11 2.49 -9.59
N PHE A 113 14.05 1.78 -9.26
CA PHE A 113 12.73 1.97 -9.85
C PHE A 113 12.16 3.38 -9.60
N TRP A 114 12.47 4.00 -8.44
CA TRP A 114 11.94 5.29 -8.04
C TRP A 114 12.87 6.48 -8.30
N LYS A 115 14.10 6.24 -8.78
CA LYS A 115 15.15 7.26 -8.90
C LYS A 115 14.78 8.51 -9.72
N ASP A 116 13.91 8.37 -10.72
CA ASP A 116 13.54 9.44 -11.63
C ASP A 116 12.26 10.17 -11.22
N VAL A 117 11.72 9.88 -10.04
CA VAL A 117 10.48 10.48 -9.53
C VAL A 117 10.77 11.77 -8.78
N ASP A 118 10.09 12.84 -9.17
CA ASP A 118 10.03 14.07 -8.37
C ASP A 118 8.98 13.93 -7.27
N PHE A 119 9.42 13.49 -6.10
CA PHE A 119 8.54 13.28 -4.97
C PHE A 119 7.91 14.57 -4.44
N GLY A 120 8.62 15.71 -4.52
CA GLY A 120 8.06 17.01 -4.13
C GLY A 120 6.88 17.42 -4.99
N PHE A 121 6.93 17.14 -6.29
CA PHE A 121 5.83 17.44 -7.21
C PHE A 121 4.53 16.68 -6.86
N ILE A 122 4.64 15.46 -6.37
CA ILE A 122 3.48 14.66 -5.94
C ILE A 122 3.09 14.85 -4.47
N GLY A 123 3.74 15.80 -3.78
CA GLY A 123 3.41 16.16 -2.40
C GLY A 123 4.01 15.23 -1.33
N LEU A 124 5.08 14.53 -1.66
CA LEU A 124 5.85 13.74 -0.71
C LEU A 124 7.13 14.48 -0.31
N ASP A 125 7.14 15.01 0.91
CA ASP A 125 8.33 15.60 1.51
C ASP A 125 9.01 14.58 2.42
N PHE A 126 10.28 14.30 2.14
CA PHE A 126 11.06 13.44 3.01
C PHE A 126 11.59 14.24 4.21
N PRO A 127 11.46 13.71 5.42
CA PRO A 127 12.04 14.36 6.59
C PRO A 127 13.56 14.43 6.45
N SER A 128 14.14 15.59 6.81
CA SER A 128 15.59 15.73 6.90
C SER A 128 16.19 14.74 7.89
N ASP A 129 17.47 14.43 7.76
CA ASP A 129 18.14 13.45 8.64
C ASP A 129 18.04 13.84 10.12
N ASP A 130 17.93 15.13 10.43
CA ASP A 130 17.73 15.66 11.78
C ASP A 130 16.32 15.34 12.33
N GLU A 131 15.31 15.21 11.49
CA GLU A 131 13.94 14.86 11.88
C GLU A 131 13.72 13.35 12.03
N LYS A 132 14.51 12.52 11.34
CA LYS A 132 14.46 11.06 11.47
C LYS A 132 14.81 10.59 12.87
N SER A 133 15.70 11.30 13.59
CA SER A 133 16.09 10.98 14.97
C SER A 133 15.02 11.33 16.00
N GLY A 134 14.14 12.28 15.70
CA GLY A 134 13.08 12.74 16.61
C GLY A 134 11.78 11.93 16.58
N LYS A 135 11.38 11.43 15.41
CA LYS A 135 10.15 10.64 15.28
C LYS A 135 10.26 9.22 15.84
N GLY A 136 11.44 8.63 15.76
CA GLY A 136 11.70 7.32 16.36
C GLY A 136 11.59 7.32 17.88
N LYS A 137 12.02 8.40 18.54
CA LYS A 137 11.93 8.56 20.00
C LYS A 137 10.50 8.84 20.49
N LYS A 138 9.69 9.56 19.71
CA LYS A 138 8.28 9.82 20.07
C LYS A 138 7.39 8.57 19.91
N LYS A 139 7.68 7.73 18.93
CA LYS A 139 6.93 6.49 18.71
C LYS A 139 7.28 5.44 19.77
N ALA A 140 8.56 5.30 20.11
CA ALA A 140 9.01 4.42 21.17
C ALA A 140 8.52 4.86 22.57
N ALA A 141 8.46 6.16 22.84
CA ALA A 141 7.91 6.71 24.09
C ALA A 141 6.39 6.46 24.21
N LYS A 142 5.65 6.54 23.10
CA LYS A 142 4.21 6.30 23.10
C LYS A 142 3.86 4.81 23.25
N GLU A 143 4.64 3.92 22.66
CA GLU A 143 4.49 2.47 22.84
C GLU A 143 4.90 2.03 24.26
N ALA A 144 5.88 2.69 24.89
CA ALA A 144 6.27 2.44 26.26
C ALA A 144 5.21 2.90 27.28
N GLU A 145 4.54 4.02 27.00
CA GLU A 145 3.48 4.57 27.85
C GLU A 145 2.20 3.71 27.79
N GLU A 146 1.85 3.16 26.62
CA GLU A 146 0.74 2.22 26.48
C GLU A 146 1.00 0.86 27.16
N THR A 147 2.27 0.42 27.21
CA THR A 147 2.65 -0.84 27.87
C THR A 147 2.63 -0.72 29.40
N GLU A 148 2.99 0.45 29.94
CA GLU A 148 2.92 0.70 31.39
C GLU A 148 1.48 0.88 31.89
N ALA A 149 0.59 1.44 31.09
CA ALA A 149 -0.82 1.59 31.43
C ALA A 149 -1.56 0.23 31.51
N ASP A 150 -1.16 -0.76 30.75
CA ASP A 150 -1.75 -2.10 30.74
C ASP A 150 -1.26 -3.00 31.90
N GLN A 151 -0.14 -2.65 32.53
CA GLN A 151 0.43 -3.38 33.68
C GLN A 151 -0.01 -2.82 35.07
N SER A 152 -0.72 -1.69 35.10
CA SER A 152 -1.15 -1.05 36.34
C SER A 152 -2.59 -1.39 36.79
N THR A 153 -3.19 -2.37 36.15
CA THR A 153 -4.45 -3.02 36.57
C THR A 153 -4.18 -4.46 36.93
#